data_cb7afc6d60e76a521470893ac9bc1bd5
#
_entry.id   cb7afc6d60e76a521470893ac9bc1bd5
#
_cell.length_a   1.000
_cell.length_b   1.000
_cell.length_c   1.000
_cell.angle_alpha   90.00
_cell.angle_beta   90.00
_cell.angle_gamma   90.00
#
_symmetry.space_group_name_H-M   'P 1'
#
loop_
_entity.id
_entity.type
_entity.pdbx_description
1 polymer ?
#
loop_
_entity_poly.entity_id
_entity_poly.type
_entity_poly.pdbx_seq_one_letter_code
_entity_poly.pdbx_strand_id
1 'polypeptide(L)' 'MMTNNDKMLAQFGADWVKVRDFIESLRAFYISYTPTFMVRIETETGVPANTVKSILDYALQIGLYGKTLDRDYITLSPVK' A
#
# COMPACT_ATOMS: atom_id res chain seq x y z
N MET A 1 -5.14 -11.38 18.79
CA MET A 1 -3.98 -10.65 18.24
C MET A 1 -4.33 -10.13 16.84
N MET A 2 -4.05 -8.88 16.58
CA MET A 2 -4.35 -8.30 15.26
C MET A 2 -3.27 -8.65 14.24
N THR A 3 -3.71 -9.10 13.07
CA THR A 3 -2.81 -9.26 11.93
C THR A 3 -2.48 -7.89 11.34
N ASN A 4 -1.49 -7.83 10.44
CA ASN A 4 -1.19 -6.58 9.74
C ASN A 4 -2.40 -6.10 8.92
N ASN A 5 -3.12 -7.04 8.29
CA ASN A 5 -4.32 -6.68 7.56
C ASN A 5 -5.38 -6.08 8.49
N ASP A 6 -5.54 -6.64 9.68
CA ASP A 6 -6.49 -6.12 10.67
C ASP A 6 -6.11 -4.69 11.10
N LYS A 7 -4.81 -4.41 11.27
CA LYS A 7 -4.34 -3.08 11.60
C LYS A 7 -4.66 -2.08 10.49
N MET A 8 -4.48 -2.49 9.24
CA MET A 8 -4.80 -1.64 8.10
C MET A 8 -6.31 -1.36 8.03
N LEU A 9 -7.14 -2.38 8.25
CA LEU A 9 -8.58 -2.22 8.25
C LEU A 9 -9.05 -1.29 9.37
N ALA A 10 -8.46 -1.43 10.55
CA ALA A 10 -8.79 -0.56 11.68
C ALA A 10 -8.44 0.90 11.41
N GLN A 11 -7.35 1.14 10.67
CA GLN A 11 -6.87 2.49 10.40
C GLN A 11 -7.57 3.14 9.20
N PHE A 12 -7.83 2.39 8.14
CA PHE A 12 -8.32 2.96 6.87
C PHE A 12 -9.65 2.38 6.40
N GLY A 13 -10.09 1.26 6.95
CA GLY A 13 -11.38 0.66 6.57
C GLY A 13 -11.45 0.29 5.11
N ALA A 14 -12.54 0.71 4.46
CA ALA A 14 -12.80 0.37 3.05
C ALA A 14 -11.74 0.91 2.10
N ASP A 15 -11.10 2.03 2.41
CA ASP A 15 -10.04 2.59 1.57
C ASP A 15 -8.86 1.61 1.45
N TRP A 16 -8.50 0.96 2.55
CA TRP A 16 -7.48 -0.07 2.52
C TRP A 16 -7.88 -1.24 1.62
N VAL A 17 -9.13 -1.69 1.72
CA VAL A 17 -9.62 -2.80 0.91
C VAL A 17 -9.49 -2.48 -0.58
N LYS A 18 -9.90 -1.28 -0.97
CA LYS A 18 -9.83 -0.85 -2.37
C LYS A 18 -8.39 -0.79 -2.88
N VAL A 19 -7.50 -0.18 -2.10
CA VAL A 19 -6.09 -0.06 -2.48
C VAL A 19 -5.43 -1.43 -2.50
N ARG A 20 -5.69 -2.26 -1.49
CA ARG A 20 -5.15 -3.62 -1.43
C ARG A 20 -5.57 -4.44 -2.64
N ASP A 21 -6.86 -4.43 -2.98
CA ASP A 21 -7.37 -5.23 -4.08
C ASP A 21 -6.75 -4.81 -5.40
N PHE A 22 -6.58 -3.50 -5.61
CA PHE A 22 -5.91 -3.00 -6.81
C PHE A 22 -4.46 -3.47 -6.87
N ILE A 23 -3.72 -3.30 -5.77
CA ILE A 23 -2.32 -3.70 -5.70
C ILE A 23 -2.17 -5.21 -5.95
N GLU A 24 -3.02 -6.02 -5.34
CA GLU A 24 -2.98 -7.47 -5.53
C GLU A 24 -3.31 -7.87 -6.97
N SER A 25 -4.17 -7.11 -7.64
CA SER A 25 -4.53 -7.38 -9.03
C SER A 25 -3.35 -7.21 -9.99
N LEU A 26 -2.35 -6.44 -9.61
CA LEU A 26 -1.15 -6.23 -10.43
C LEU A 26 -0.24 -7.45 -10.46
N ARG A 27 -0.36 -8.33 -9.48
CA ARG A 27 0.48 -9.54 -9.33
C ARG A 27 1.97 -9.22 -9.39
N ALA A 28 2.35 -8.08 -8.84
CA ALA A 28 3.73 -7.62 -8.81
C ALA A 28 4.38 -7.95 -7.46
N PHE A 29 5.70 -8.07 -7.45
CA PHE A 29 6.45 -8.23 -6.20
C PHE A 29 6.73 -6.91 -5.52
N TYR A 30 6.66 -5.81 -6.27
CA TYR A 30 6.88 -4.46 -5.75
C TYR A 30 6.11 -3.45 -6.60
N ILE A 31 5.90 -2.27 -6.02
CA ILE A 31 5.25 -1.15 -6.70
C ILE A 31 6.12 0.09 -6.53
N SER A 32 5.91 1.08 -7.41
CA SER A 32 6.62 2.35 -7.30
C SER A 32 6.07 3.17 -6.14
N TYR A 33 6.95 3.71 -5.31
CA TYR A 33 6.59 4.63 -4.23
C TYR A 33 6.82 6.05 -4.72
N THR A 34 5.99 6.49 -5.66
CA THR A 34 6.10 7.78 -6.32
C THR A 34 4.74 8.47 -6.36
N PRO A 35 4.70 9.81 -6.44
CA PRO A 35 3.43 10.53 -6.58
C PRO A 35 2.64 10.09 -7.81
N THR A 36 3.33 9.80 -8.92
CA THR A 36 2.69 9.35 -10.15
C THR A 36 1.92 8.05 -9.92
N PHE A 37 2.51 7.09 -9.22
CA PHE A 37 1.84 5.83 -8.95
C PHE A 37 0.69 5.99 -7.97
N MET A 38 0.83 6.89 -7.00
CA MET A 38 -0.25 7.18 -6.05
C MET A 38 -1.46 7.78 -6.76
N VAL A 39 -1.23 8.65 -7.76
CA VAL A 39 -2.30 9.20 -8.58
C VAL A 39 -2.95 8.10 -9.41
N ARG A 40 -2.17 7.15 -9.93
CA ARG A 40 -2.71 6.01 -10.64
C ARG A 40 -3.64 5.18 -9.75
N ILE A 41 -3.23 4.94 -8.51
CA ILE A 41 -4.08 4.22 -7.56
C ILE A 41 -5.38 5.01 -7.30
N GLU A 42 -5.28 6.32 -7.15
CA GLU A 42 -6.46 7.16 -6.99
C GLU A 42 -7.41 7.00 -8.17
N THR A 43 -6.88 7.05 -9.39
CA THR A 43 -7.69 6.90 -10.60
C THR A 43 -8.40 5.56 -10.65
N GLU A 44 -7.71 4.49 -10.24
CA GLU A 44 -8.26 3.14 -10.32
C GLU A 44 -9.19 2.79 -9.17
N THR A 45 -8.98 3.36 -8.00
CA THR A 45 -9.72 2.97 -6.79
C THR A 45 -10.69 4.04 -6.29
N GLY A 46 -10.50 5.29 -6.68
CA GLY A 46 -11.26 6.41 -6.15
C GLY A 46 -10.76 6.89 -4.79
N VAL A 47 -9.72 6.29 -4.23
CA VAL A 47 -9.13 6.71 -2.96
C VAL A 47 -8.19 7.88 -3.24
N PRO A 48 -8.32 9.02 -2.57
CA PRO A 48 -7.45 10.19 -2.83
C PRO A 48 -5.97 9.84 -2.69
N ALA A 49 -5.13 10.45 -3.54
CA ALA A 49 -3.71 10.16 -3.57
C ALA A 49 -3.02 10.40 -2.22
N ASN A 50 -3.43 11.44 -1.48
CA ASN A 50 -2.87 11.69 -0.15
C ASN A 50 -3.24 10.59 0.85
N THR A 51 -4.44 10.02 0.72
CA THR A 51 -4.86 8.88 1.53
C THR A 51 -4.07 7.63 1.12
N VAL A 52 -3.85 7.42 -0.18
CA VAL A 52 -3.02 6.32 -0.68
C VAL A 52 -1.62 6.40 -0.07
N LYS A 53 -1.03 7.60 -0.04
CA LYS A 53 0.29 7.78 0.58
C LYS A 53 0.27 7.39 2.05
N SER A 54 -0.76 7.82 2.79
CA SER A 54 -0.91 7.46 4.21
C SER A 54 -1.04 5.95 4.40
N ILE A 55 -1.79 5.29 3.53
CA ILE A 55 -1.95 3.83 3.55
C ILE A 55 -0.61 3.15 3.35
N LEU A 56 0.14 3.56 2.34
CA LEU A 56 1.44 2.96 2.05
C LEU A 56 2.44 3.21 3.18
N ASP A 57 2.46 4.43 3.71
CA ASP A 57 3.36 4.78 4.81
C ASP A 57 3.05 3.96 6.07
N TYR A 58 1.78 3.76 6.37
CA TYR A 58 1.38 2.95 7.52
C TYR A 58 1.73 1.48 7.31
N ALA A 59 1.52 0.97 6.10
CA ALA A 59 1.90 -0.41 5.77
C ALA A 59 3.41 -0.64 5.93
N LEU A 60 4.22 0.36 5.58
CA LEU A 60 5.66 0.31 5.80
C LEU A 60 5.98 0.33 7.30
N GLN A 61 5.27 1.18 8.05
CA GLN A 61 5.50 1.34 9.47
C GLN A 61 5.24 0.05 10.26
N ILE A 62 4.18 -0.67 9.90
CA ILE A 62 3.82 -1.90 10.61
C ILE A 62 4.49 -3.15 10.04
N GLY A 63 5.32 -3.00 9.01
CA GLY A 63 6.06 -4.12 8.43
C GLY A 63 5.26 -4.99 7.48
N LEU A 64 4.08 -4.54 7.04
CA LEU A 64 3.31 -5.27 6.02
C LEU A 64 4.03 -5.21 4.67
N TYR A 65 4.57 -4.05 4.33
CA TYR A 65 5.37 -3.83 3.13
C TYR A 65 6.78 -3.42 3.54
N GLY A 66 7.73 -3.58 2.63
CA GLY A 66 9.10 -3.16 2.84
C GLY A 66 9.52 -2.11 1.82
N LYS A 67 10.37 -1.17 2.23
CA LYS A 67 10.90 -0.15 1.33
C LYS A 67 12.32 -0.49 0.94
N THR A 68 12.64 -0.36 -0.36
CA THR A 68 14.02 -0.57 -0.81
C THR A 68 14.84 0.69 -0.55
N LEU A 69 16.14 0.50 -0.22
CA LEU A 69 17.01 1.61 0.17
C LEU A 69 17.38 2.51 -1.00
N ASP A 70 17.59 1.94 -2.17
CA ASP A 70 18.19 2.65 -3.29
C ASP A 70 17.19 3.14 -4.33
N ARG A 71 15.91 2.83 -4.14
CA ARG A 71 14.90 3.11 -5.16
C ARG A 71 13.59 3.48 -4.50
N ASP A 72 12.75 4.19 -5.23
CA ASP A 72 11.43 4.56 -4.77
C ASP A 72 10.45 3.42 -5.03
N TYR A 73 10.75 2.25 -4.44
CA TYR A 73 9.91 1.07 -4.56
C TYR A 73 9.52 0.52 -3.21
N ILE A 74 8.36 -0.10 -3.19
CA ILE A 74 7.86 -0.81 -2.02
C ILE A 74 7.72 -2.28 -2.39
N THR A 75 8.28 -3.16 -1.57
CA THR A 75 8.10 -4.60 -1.75
C THR A 75 6.78 -5.02 -1.10
N LEU A 76 5.99 -5.80 -1.83
CA LEU A 76 4.63 -6.15 -1.41
C LEU A 76 4.57 -7.43 -0.61
N SER A 77 5.60 -8.25 -0.68
CA SER A 77 5.65 -9.49 0.09
C SER A 77 6.52 -9.29 1.31
N PRO A 78 6.08 -9.77 2.49
CA PRO A 78 6.95 -9.72 3.65
C PRO A 78 8.21 -10.52 3.37
N VAL A 79 9.33 -9.92 3.68
CA VAL A 79 10.60 -10.64 3.63
C VAL A 79 10.63 -11.53 4.85
N LYS A 80 10.70 -12.81 4.61
CA LYS A 80 10.78 -13.78 5.70
C LYS A 80 12.20 -13.96 6.15
#